data_9fa62c864495c481bd6c130179075456
#
_entry.id   9fa62c864495c481bd6c130179075456
#
_cell.length_a   1.000
_cell.length_b   1.000
_cell.length_c   1.000
_cell.angle_alpha   90.00
_cell.angle_beta   90.00
_cell.angle_gamma   90.00
#
_symmetry.space_group_name_H-M   'P 1'
#
loop_
_entity.id
_entity.type
_entity.pdbx_description
1 polymer ?
#
loop_
_entity_poly.entity_id
_entity_poly.type
_entity_poly.pdbx_seq_one_letter_code
_entity_poly.pdbx_strand_id
1 'polypeptide(L)'
;MRFACPLITDFDRQGETIMELATLTISSKNYSSWSMRGWLMAKLAGLPFEEIVISPEDPAMRAEILLLAPSILVPCLRHEGITVWDTLAIAEYLHEVRPKAGLLPAERSARAHCRAICGEMHSGFSALRSALPMNLKAKYSGFRIWTRAQADIERIVAIWRECMNAHGGPFLFGRSPCMADAMFAPAVTRFITYDVALDAVCRAYCDQVMALEPVREWVAAALLEPEAIAELEAEF
;
A
#
# COMPACT_ATOMS: atom_id res chain seq x y z
N MET A 1 -16.81 -23.50 10.39
CA MET A 1 -15.74 -23.80 11.35
C MET A 1 -15.47 -22.51 12.13
N ARG A 2 -15.78 -22.50 13.42
CA ARG A 2 -15.57 -21.29 14.27
C ARG A 2 -14.15 -21.30 14.74
N PHE A 3 -13.33 -20.35 14.26
CA PHE A 3 -12.03 -20.11 14.86
C PHE A 3 -12.24 -19.36 16.18
N ALA A 4 -12.13 -20.09 17.27
CA ALA A 4 -12.04 -19.49 18.60
C ALA A 4 -10.63 -18.94 18.77
N CYS A 5 -10.50 -17.62 18.89
CA CYS A 5 -9.28 -16.96 19.31
C CYS A 5 -9.21 -17.05 20.84
N PRO A 6 -8.15 -17.59 21.43
CA PRO A 6 -7.96 -17.53 22.87
C PRO A 6 -7.62 -16.09 23.28
N LEU A 7 -8.44 -15.50 24.15
CA LEU A 7 -8.10 -14.29 24.89
C LEU A 7 -6.97 -14.65 25.87
N ILE A 8 -5.75 -14.27 25.53
CA ILE A 8 -4.64 -14.29 26.47
C ILE A 8 -4.39 -12.82 26.87
N THR A 9 -4.93 -12.43 28.00
CA THR A 9 -4.45 -11.27 28.75
C THR A 9 -3.31 -11.74 29.61
N ASP A 10 -2.09 -11.59 29.15
CA ASP A 10 -0.93 -11.79 30.01
C ASP A 10 -0.73 -10.53 30.86
N PHE A 11 -0.92 -10.68 32.16
CA PHE A 11 -0.45 -9.73 33.16
C PHE A 11 0.95 -10.14 33.60
N ASP A 12 1.85 -9.18 33.68
CA ASP A 12 3.12 -9.45 34.31
C ASP A 12 2.95 -9.65 35.82
N ARG A 13 4.02 -10.15 36.49
CA ARG A 13 4.01 -10.41 37.96
C ARG A 13 3.87 -9.14 38.82
N GLN A 14 3.77 -7.96 38.23
CA GLN A 14 3.69 -6.65 38.87
C GLN A 14 2.36 -5.93 38.56
N GLY A 15 1.46 -6.53 37.75
CA GLY A 15 0.14 -5.94 37.42
C GLY A 15 0.22 -4.78 36.41
N GLU A 16 1.33 -4.60 35.73
CA GLU A 16 1.44 -3.66 34.64
C GLU A 16 0.89 -4.29 33.35
N THR A 17 0.02 -3.54 32.67
CA THR A 17 -0.51 -3.94 31.36
C THR A 17 0.65 -3.95 30.38
N ILE A 18 1.13 -5.14 29.99
CA ILE A 18 2.04 -5.26 28.86
C ILE A 18 1.26 -4.75 27.64
N MET A 19 1.59 -3.56 27.16
CA MET A 19 1.06 -3.09 25.88
C MET A 19 1.59 -4.05 24.81
N GLU A 20 0.74 -4.94 24.33
CA GLU A 20 1.07 -5.85 23.26
C GLU A 20 1.45 -5.00 22.02
N LEU A 21 2.66 -5.19 21.51
CA LEU A 21 3.12 -4.49 20.31
C LEU A 21 2.19 -4.88 19.16
N ALA A 22 1.77 -3.90 18.36
CA ALA A 22 0.96 -4.20 17.18
C ALA A 22 1.70 -5.16 16.25
N THR A 23 0.98 -6.04 15.57
CA THR A 23 1.53 -6.89 14.52
C THR A 23 0.87 -6.59 13.19
N LEU A 24 1.66 -6.54 12.12
CA LEU A 24 1.17 -6.38 10.76
C LEU A 24 1.57 -7.58 9.91
N THR A 25 0.58 -8.38 9.56
CA THR A 25 0.78 -9.51 8.66
C THR A 25 0.79 -9.02 7.23
N ILE A 26 1.86 -9.36 6.51
CA ILE A 26 2.11 -8.99 5.12
C ILE A 26 2.61 -10.20 4.33
N SER A 27 2.63 -10.09 3.01
CA SER A 27 3.31 -11.02 2.12
C SER A 27 4.54 -10.38 1.47
N SER A 28 4.99 -10.90 0.32
CA SER A 28 6.17 -10.41 -0.41
C SER A 28 6.18 -8.89 -0.56
N LYS A 29 7.29 -8.27 -0.19
CA LYS A 29 7.50 -6.84 -0.39
C LYS A 29 7.77 -6.50 -1.85
N ASN A 30 8.29 -7.46 -2.64
CA ASN A 30 8.50 -7.25 -4.08
C ASN A 30 7.19 -7.20 -4.87
N TYR A 31 6.22 -8.07 -4.55
CA TYR A 31 5.05 -8.30 -5.39
C TYR A 31 3.72 -7.82 -4.79
N SER A 32 3.57 -7.79 -3.46
CA SER A 32 2.28 -7.48 -2.82
C SER A 32 2.03 -5.99 -2.66
N SER A 33 1.25 -5.45 -3.58
CA SER A 33 0.82 -4.06 -3.51
C SER A 33 -0.16 -3.77 -2.37
N TRP A 34 -0.91 -4.76 -1.92
CA TRP A 34 -1.81 -4.62 -0.78
C TRP A 34 -1.03 -4.52 0.53
N SER A 35 -0.04 -5.41 0.72
CA SER A 35 0.86 -5.34 1.88
C SER A 35 1.61 -4.02 1.95
N MET A 36 2.14 -3.52 0.83
CA MET A 36 2.80 -2.21 0.76
C MET A 36 1.91 -1.07 1.25
N ARG A 37 0.62 -1.05 0.85
CA ARG A 37 -0.33 -0.02 1.28
C ARG A 37 -0.53 -0.03 2.78
N GLY A 38 -0.89 -1.18 3.35
CA GLY A 38 -1.13 -1.29 4.80
C GLY A 38 0.09 -0.96 5.62
N TRP A 39 1.26 -1.42 5.17
CA TRP A 39 2.53 -1.15 5.83
C TRP A 39 2.89 0.34 5.81
N LEU A 40 2.75 1.01 4.66
CA LEU A 40 3.00 2.45 4.55
C LEU A 40 2.04 3.24 5.43
N MET A 41 0.76 2.86 5.52
CA MET A 41 -0.21 3.52 6.40
C MET A 41 0.17 3.39 7.87
N ALA A 42 0.61 2.21 8.32
CA ALA A 42 1.07 2.01 9.69
C ALA A 42 2.32 2.84 10.00
N LYS A 43 3.27 2.91 9.08
CA LYS A 43 4.47 3.77 9.20
C LYS A 43 4.10 5.26 9.24
N LEU A 44 3.24 5.72 8.34
CA LEU A 44 2.79 7.13 8.31
C LEU A 44 1.97 7.49 9.55
N ALA A 45 1.23 6.53 10.12
CA ALA A 45 0.53 6.70 11.39
C ALA A 45 1.48 6.76 12.61
N GLY A 46 2.74 6.41 12.45
CA GLY A 46 3.68 6.28 13.55
C GLY A 46 3.30 5.19 14.55
N LEU A 47 2.61 4.14 14.09
CA LEU A 47 2.30 2.99 14.92
C LEU A 47 3.49 2.04 14.94
N PRO A 48 4.12 1.76 16.10
CA PRO A 48 5.12 0.70 16.21
C PRO A 48 4.46 -0.67 16.02
N PHE A 49 5.04 -1.52 15.18
CA PHE A 49 4.54 -2.86 14.93
C PHE A 49 5.65 -3.83 14.58
N GLU A 50 5.41 -5.11 14.81
CA GLU A 50 6.19 -6.22 14.29
C GLU A 50 5.61 -6.72 12.98
N GLU A 51 6.49 -7.08 12.04
CA GLU A 51 6.09 -7.66 10.77
C GLU A 51 5.96 -9.18 10.88
N ILE A 52 4.83 -9.73 10.43
CA ILE A 52 4.65 -11.16 10.22
C ILE A 52 4.58 -11.36 8.70
N VAL A 53 5.63 -11.93 8.12
CA VAL A 53 5.70 -12.17 6.67
C VAL A 53 5.21 -13.58 6.38
N ILE A 54 4.15 -13.71 5.57
CA ILE A 54 3.66 -15.01 5.07
C ILE A 54 4.44 -15.35 3.80
N SER A 55 4.97 -16.57 3.74
CA SER A 55 5.76 -17.02 2.60
C SER A 55 4.95 -17.00 1.30
N PRO A 56 5.55 -16.57 0.18
CA PRO A 56 4.94 -16.70 -1.16
C PRO A 56 4.69 -18.16 -1.58
N GLU A 57 5.31 -19.13 -0.91
CA GLU A 57 5.06 -20.55 -1.12
C GLU A 57 3.70 -21.01 -0.55
N ASP A 58 3.09 -20.22 0.36
CA ASP A 58 1.74 -20.49 0.82
C ASP A 58 0.75 -20.33 -0.35
N PRO A 59 -0.07 -21.38 -0.65
CA PRO A 59 -0.96 -21.36 -1.82
C PRO A 59 -1.97 -20.21 -1.79
N ALA A 60 -2.44 -19.79 -0.61
CA ALA A 60 -3.38 -18.69 -0.49
C ALA A 60 -2.70 -17.34 -0.79
N MET A 61 -1.46 -17.18 -0.35
CA MET A 61 -0.66 -16.00 -0.64
C MET A 61 -0.29 -15.91 -2.11
N ARG A 62 0.07 -17.04 -2.73
CA ARG A 62 0.35 -17.10 -4.17
C ARG A 62 -0.90 -16.72 -4.98
N ALA A 63 -2.07 -17.23 -4.61
CA ALA A 63 -3.31 -16.87 -5.28
C ALA A 63 -3.66 -15.38 -5.17
N GLU A 64 -3.39 -14.74 -4.01
CA GLU A 64 -3.56 -13.30 -3.84
C GLU A 64 -2.62 -12.50 -4.74
N ILE A 65 -1.33 -12.81 -4.71
CA ILE A 65 -0.32 -12.10 -5.48
C ILE A 65 -0.60 -12.20 -6.98
N LEU A 66 -1.04 -13.35 -7.45
CA LEU A 66 -1.43 -13.59 -8.84
C LEU A 66 -2.82 -13.05 -9.22
N LEU A 67 -3.49 -12.36 -8.31
CA LEU A 67 -4.86 -11.83 -8.48
C LEU A 67 -5.91 -12.92 -8.80
N LEU A 68 -5.66 -14.17 -8.41
CA LEU A 68 -6.57 -15.30 -8.61
C LEU A 68 -7.64 -15.39 -7.52
N ALA A 69 -7.43 -14.78 -6.38
CA ALA A 69 -8.36 -14.71 -5.26
C ALA A 69 -8.29 -13.33 -4.59
N PRO A 70 -9.41 -12.83 -4.01
CA PRO A 70 -9.37 -11.63 -3.18
C PRO A 70 -8.56 -11.93 -1.91
N SER A 71 -7.63 -11.05 -1.56
CA SER A 71 -6.92 -11.16 -0.30
C SER A 71 -7.84 -10.79 0.85
N ILE A 72 -7.99 -11.72 1.77
CA ILE A 72 -8.60 -11.47 3.08
C ILE A 72 -7.58 -11.65 4.21
N LEU A 73 -6.33 -11.96 3.88
CA LEU A 73 -5.28 -12.32 4.83
C LEU A 73 -4.25 -11.21 5.00
N VAL A 74 -3.94 -10.46 3.95
CA VAL A 74 -2.92 -9.40 3.98
C VAL A 74 -3.36 -8.17 3.18
N PRO A 75 -3.05 -6.95 3.72
CA PRO A 75 -2.49 -6.71 5.05
C PRO A 75 -3.51 -6.99 6.16
N CYS A 76 -3.03 -7.49 7.30
CA CYS A 76 -3.85 -7.69 8.49
C CYS A 76 -3.14 -7.10 9.71
N LEU A 77 -3.74 -6.08 10.30
CA LEU A 77 -3.23 -5.40 11.50
C LEU A 77 -3.90 -6.00 12.74
N ARG A 78 -3.09 -6.36 13.74
CA ARG A 78 -3.58 -6.67 15.10
C ARG A 78 -3.02 -5.61 16.05
N HIS A 79 -3.89 -4.97 16.81
CA HIS A 79 -3.52 -3.92 17.74
C HIS A 79 -4.56 -3.88 18.88
N GLU A 80 -4.10 -3.92 20.12
CA GLU A 80 -4.96 -3.86 21.33
C GLU A 80 -6.12 -4.88 21.32
N GLY A 81 -5.82 -6.13 20.88
CA GLY A 81 -6.82 -7.20 20.78
C GLY A 81 -7.77 -7.09 19.59
N ILE A 82 -7.69 -6.03 18.80
CA ILE A 82 -8.51 -5.80 17.61
C ILE A 82 -7.78 -6.32 16.38
N THR A 83 -8.47 -7.03 15.49
CA THR A 83 -7.94 -7.48 14.20
C THR A 83 -8.66 -6.73 13.09
N VAL A 84 -7.88 -6.04 12.26
CA VAL A 84 -8.38 -5.23 11.14
C VAL A 84 -7.70 -5.69 9.85
N TRP A 85 -8.48 -6.01 8.85
CA TRP A 85 -7.99 -6.34 7.51
C TRP A 85 -8.69 -5.48 6.48
N ASP A 86 -8.15 -5.48 5.24
CA ASP A 86 -8.40 -4.51 4.19
C ASP A 86 -7.70 -3.17 4.43
N THR A 87 -7.10 -2.65 3.35
CA THR A 87 -6.28 -1.43 3.43
C THR A 87 -7.07 -0.18 3.81
N LEU A 88 -8.33 -0.07 3.36
CA LEU A 88 -9.17 1.08 3.72
C LEU A 88 -9.61 1.02 5.18
N ALA A 89 -9.96 -0.18 5.67
CA ALA A 89 -10.34 -0.39 7.06
C ALA A 89 -9.15 -0.12 8.00
N ILE A 90 -7.94 -0.59 7.63
CA ILE A 90 -6.71 -0.29 8.37
C ILE A 90 -6.45 1.21 8.41
N ALA A 91 -6.62 1.93 7.29
CA ALA A 91 -6.41 3.37 7.23
C ALA A 91 -7.37 4.14 8.14
N GLU A 92 -8.66 3.79 8.14
CA GLU A 92 -9.66 4.42 9.00
C GLU A 92 -9.38 4.11 10.48
N TYR A 93 -9.09 2.86 10.82
CA TYR A 93 -8.70 2.46 12.17
C TYR A 93 -7.46 3.25 12.66
N LEU A 94 -6.41 3.32 11.85
CA LEU A 94 -5.21 4.09 12.18
C LEU A 94 -5.50 5.59 12.34
N HIS A 95 -6.41 6.14 11.53
CA HIS A 95 -6.84 7.54 11.69
C HIS A 95 -7.56 7.78 13.02
N GLU A 96 -8.37 6.82 13.49
CA GLU A 96 -9.05 6.90 14.79
C GLU A 96 -8.07 6.80 15.97
N VAL A 97 -7.16 5.82 15.95
CA VAL A 97 -6.25 5.57 17.07
C VAL A 97 -5.02 6.49 17.05
N ARG A 98 -4.70 7.11 15.92
CA ARG A 98 -3.58 8.04 15.72
C ARG A 98 -4.02 9.34 15.04
N PRO A 99 -4.99 10.09 15.61
CA PRO A 99 -5.60 11.25 14.91
C PRO A 99 -4.61 12.38 14.61
N LYS A 100 -3.51 12.47 15.35
CA LYS A 100 -2.45 13.46 15.14
C LYS A 100 -1.50 13.11 13.98
N ALA A 101 -1.55 11.90 13.47
CA ALA A 101 -0.69 11.47 12.36
C ALA A 101 -1.04 12.12 11.01
N GLY A 102 -2.26 12.64 10.87
CA GLY A 102 -2.66 13.34 9.65
C GLY A 102 -2.89 12.42 8.45
N LEU A 103 -3.22 11.14 8.69
CA LEU A 103 -3.49 10.17 7.61
C LEU A 103 -4.62 10.62 6.68
N LEU A 104 -5.57 11.38 7.17
CA LEU A 104 -6.62 12.02 6.37
C LEU A 104 -6.51 13.55 6.47
N PRO A 105 -6.83 14.28 5.38
CA PRO A 105 -6.86 15.73 5.40
C PRO A 105 -7.80 16.29 6.47
N ALA A 106 -7.39 17.36 7.15
CA ALA A 106 -8.19 18.00 8.19
C ALA A 106 -9.43 18.70 7.63
N GLU A 107 -9.34 19.30 6.43
CA GLU A 107 -10.45 19.95 5.77
C GLU A 107 -11.45 18.93 5.25
N ARG A 108 -12.75 19.18 5.45
CA ARG A 108 -13.84 18.22 5.20
C ARG A 108 -13.96 17.82 3.73
N SER A 109 -13.85 18.77 2.80
CA SER A 109 -13.98 18.50 1.36
C SER A 109 -12.76 17.73 0.85
N ALA A 110 -11.56 18.14 1.26
CA ALA A 110 -10.32 17.43 0.95
C ALA A 110 -10.33 16.00 1.51
N ARG A 111 -10.83 15.82 2.72
CA ARG A 111 -10.97 14.49 3.36
C ARG A 111 -11.97 13.60 2.61
N ALA A 112 -13.09 14.15 2.15
CA ALA A 112 -14.05 13.42 1.34
C ALA A 112 -13.45 13.03 -0.01
N HIS A 113 -12.74 13.94 -0.67
CA HIS A 113 -12.04 13.69 -1.93
C HIS A 113 -10.94 12.62 -1.75
N CYS A 114 -10.15 12.70 -0.67
CA CYS A 114 -9.15 11.69 -0.33
C CYS A 114 -9.75 10.29 -0.24
N ARG A 115 -10.86 10.14 0.49
CA ARG A 115 -11.58 8.85 0.59
C ARG A 115 -12.10 8.38 -0.77
N ALA A 116 -12.63 9.29 -1.60
CA ALA A 116 -13.17 8.95 -2.91
C ALA A 116 -12.09 8.35 -3.82
N ILE A 117 -10.95 9.02 -3.97
CA ILE A 117 -9.85 8.52 -4.82
C ILE A 117 -9.18 7.27 -4.24
N CYS A 118 -9.14 7.12 -2.90
CA CYS A 118 -8.68 5.89 -2.27
C CYS A 118 -9.63 4.73 -2.54
N GLY A 119 -10.93 4.95 -2.50
CA GLY A 119 -11.94 3.97 -2.89
C GLY A 119 -11.83 3.56 -4.35
N GLU A 120 -11.61 4.54 -5.26
CA GLU A 120 -11.37 4.28 -6.68
C GLU A 120 -10.08 3.46 -6.89
N MET A 121 -8.98 3.80 -6.18
CA MET A 121 -7.75 3.02 -6.23
C MET A 121 -7.94 1.61 -5.64
N HIS A 122 -8.76 1.44 -4.64
CA HIS A 122 -9.02 0.14 -4.02
C HIS A 122 -9.78 -0.80 -4.95
N SER A 123 -10.88 -0.33 -5.54
CA SER A 123 -11.80 -1.17 -6.32
C SER A 123 -11.52 -1.19 -7.82
N GLY A 124 -10.78 -0.21 -8.33
CA GLY A 124 -10.54 0.00 -9.75
C GLY A 124 -9.17 -0.45 -10.26
N PHE A 125 -8.86 -0.03 -11.49
CA PHE A 125 -7.56 -0.20 -12.16
C PHE A 125 -7.12 -1.65 -12.33
N SER A 126 -8.07 -2.54 -12.60
CA SER A 126 -7.79 -3.97 -12.78
C SER A 126 -6.94 -4.25 -14.03
N ALA A 127 -7.13 -3.48 -15.10
CA ALA A 127 -6.35 -3.63 -16.33
C ALA A 127 -4.87 -3.22 -16.09
N LEU A 128 -4.63 -2.14 -15.35
CA LEU A 128 -3.28 -1.75 -14.93
C LEU A 128 -2.63 -2.85 -14.09
N ARG A 129 -3.35 -3.37 -13.08
CA ARG A 129 -2.80 -4.37 -12.16
C ARG A 129 -2.41 -5.66 -12.86
N SER A 130 -3.21 -6.09 -13.84
CA SER A 130 -2.94 -7.30 -14.63
C SER A 130 -1.84 -7.10 -15.66
N ALA A 131 -1.79 -5.93 -16.32
CA ALA A 131 -0.82 -5.67 -17.38
C ALA A 131 0.55 -5.23 -16.85
N LEU A 132 0.59 -4.58 -15.69
CA LEU A 132 1.80 -4.06 -15.04
C LEU A 132 1.86 -4.57 -13.60
N PRO A 133 2.10 -5.87 -13.35
CA PRO A 133 2.23 -6.40 -12.00
C PRO A 133 3.33 -5.67 -11.21
N MET A 134 3.17 -5.56 -9.89
CA MET A 134 4.20 -4.95 -9.06
C MET A 134 5.42 -5.87 -8.98
N ASN A 135 6.57 -5.36 -9.39
CA ASN A 135 7.86 -6.00 -9.26
C ASN A 135 8.92 -4.92 -9.04
N LEU A 136 9.37 -4.77 -7.80
CA LEU A 136 10.31 -3.71 -7.42
C LEU A 136 11.75 -3.98 -7.84
N LYS A 137 12.07 -5.25 -8.15
CA LYS A 137 13.39 -5.68 -8.63
C LYS A 137 13.56 -5.47 -10.12
N ALA A 138 12.45 -5.39 -10.86
CA ALA A 138 12.47 -5.32 -12.32
C ALA A 138 12.52 -3.88 -12.83
N LYS A 139 13.04 -3.73 -14.04
CA LYS A 139 13.00 -2.49 -14.82
C LYS A 139 12.85 -2.82 -16.28
N TYR A 140 11.73 -2.42 -16.86
CA TYR A 140 11.35 -2.71 -18.24
C TYR A 140 11.29 -1.41 -19.04
N SER A 141 12.45 -0.97 -19.56
CA SER A 141 12.53 0.24 -20.38
C SER A 141 11.83 0.04 -21.72
N GLY A 142 10.99 1.02 -22.10
CA GLY A 142 10.26 0.98 -23.37
C GLY A 142 9.16 -0.08 -23.44
N PHE A 143 8.64 -0.51 -22.30
CA PHE A 143 7.56 -1.49 -22.24
C PHE A 143 6.33 -1.06 -23.03
N ARG A 144 5.80 -1.94 -23.88
CA ARG A 144 4.62 -1.65 -24.68
C ARG A 144 3.33 -1.85 -23.87
N ILE A 145 2.74 -0.75 -23.46
CA ILE A 145 1.52 -0.76 -22.65
C ILE A 145 0.30 -1.04 -23.53
N TRP A 146 -0.53 -1.96 -23.11
CA TRP A 146 -1.76 -2.33 -23.82
C TRP A 146 -2.85 -1.28 -23.60
N THR A 147 -3.72 -1.08 -24.59
CA THR A 147 -4.76 -0.03 -24.62
C THR A 147 -5.64 0.02 -23.36
N ARG A 148 -6.01 -1.12 -22.78
CA ARG A 148 -6.83 -1.15 -21.56
C ARG A 148 -6.09 -0.61 -20.33
N ALA A 149 -4.81 -0.95 -20.19
CA ALA A 149 -3.99 -0.43 -19.10
C ALA A 149 -3.68 1.06 -19.30
N GLN A 150 -3.60 1.52 -20.55
CA GLN A 150 -3.41 2.92 -20.87
C GLN A 150 -4.54 3.80 -20.32
N ALA A 151 -5.80 3.38 -20.43
CA ALA A 151 -6.94 4.11 -19.87
C ALA A 151 -6.85 4.25 -18.33
N ASP A 152 -6.44 3.17 -17.63
CA ASP A 152 -6.20 3.21 -16.19
C ASP A 152 -5.08 4.18 -15.83
N ILE A 153 -3.97 4.19 -16.59
CA ILE A 153 -2.85 5.12 -16.41
C ILE A 153 -3.33 6.58 -16.58
N GLU A 154 -4.06 6.87 -17.65
CA GLU A 154 -4.60 8.21 -17.92
C GLU A 154 -5.50 8.69 -16.78
N ARG A 155 -6.35 7.80 -16.24
CA ARG A 155 -7.20 8.14 -15.08
C ARG A 155 -6.38 8.42 -13.83
N ILE A 156 -5.36 7.62 -13.52
CA ILE A 156 -4.46 7.85 -12.38
C ILE A 156 -3.74 9.19 -12.54
N VAL A 157 -3.19 9.48 -13.71
CA VAL A 157 -2.52 10.74 -14.02
C VAL A 157 -3.48 11.93 -13.87
N ALA A 158 -4.72 11.80 -14.31
CA ALA A 158 -5.75 12.83 -14.12
C ALA A 158 -6.02 13.08 -12.63
N ILE A 159 -6.20 12.02 -11.81
CA ILE A 159 -6.38 12.13 -10.36
C ILE A 159 -5.20 12.88 -9.73
N TRP A 160 -3.96 12.51 -10.07
CA TRP A 160 -2.79 13.16 -9.50
C TRP A 160 -2.72 14.63 -9.85
N ARG A 161 -2.98 15.00 -11.12
CA ARG A 161 -3.02 16.41 -11.56
C ARG A 161 -4.12 17.22 -10.84
N GLU A 162 -5.33 16.64 -10.73
CA GLU A 162 -6.45 17.26 -10.02
C GLU A 162 -6.07 17.54 -8.56
N CYS A 163 -5.51 16.57 -7.85
CA CYS A 163 -5.09 16.72 -6.47
C CYS A 163 -3.96 17.76 -6.33
N MET A 164 -2.93 17.70 -7.16
CA MET A 164 -1.81 18.66 -7.12
C MET A 164 -2.28 20.09 -7.37
N ASN A 165 -3.18 20.28 -8.34
CA ASN A 165 -3.74 21.60 -8.63
C ASN A 165 -4.61 22.11 -7.48
N ALA A 166 -5.41 21.25 -6.85
CA ALA A 166 -6.32 21.63 -5.78
C ALA A 166 -5.62 21.89 -4.44
N HIS A 167 -4.54 21.17 -4.14
CA HIS A 167 -3.93 21.13 -2.80
C HIS A 167 -2.46 21.59 -2.76
N GLY A 168 -1.85 21.90 -3.89
CA GLY A 168 -0.54 22.57 -3.99
C GLY A 168 0.69 21.67 -3.79
N GLY A 169 0.53 20.36 -3.69
CA GLY A 169 1.67 19.40 -3.61
C GLY A 169 2.65 19.63 -2.45
N PRO A 170 3.76 18.90 -2.36
CA PRO A 170 4.26 17.86 -3.29
C PRO A 170 3.55 16.50 -3.19
N PHE A 171 2.65 16.30 -2.20
CA PHE A 171 1.80 15.13 -2.05
C PHE A 171 0.37 15.42 -2.50
N LEU A 172 -0.45 14.41 -2.69
CA LEU A 172 -1.78 14.55 -3.28
C LEU A 172 -2.69 15.52 -2.51
N PHE A 173 -2.52 15.64 -1.20
CA PHE A 173 -3.31 16.53 -0.35
C PHE A 173 -2.47 17.57 0.41
N GLY A 174 -1.38 18.03 -0.18
CA GLY A 174 -0.57 19.13 0.35
C GLY A 174 0.87 18.76 0.68
N ARG A 175 1.38 19.29 1.80
CA ARG A 175 2.82 19.22 2.11
C ARG A 175 3.27 17.91 2.75
N SER A 176 2.37 17.17 3.36
CA SER A 176 2.67 15.92 4.06
C SER A 176 1.99 14.74 3.39
N PRO A 177 2.63 13.56 3.35
CA PRO A 177 2.00 12.37 2.82
C PRO A 177 0.80 11.96 3.68
N CYS A 178 -0.20 11.39 3.05
CA CYS A 178 -1.43 10.93 3.69
C CYS A 178 -1.86 9.54 3.18
N MET A 179 -3.04 9.11 3.55
CA MET A 179 -3.63 7.85 3.09
C MET A 179 -3.59 7.70 1.57
N ALA A 180 -3.90 8.77 0.82
CA ALA A 180 -3.91 8.71 -0.64
C ALA A 180 -2.53 8.38 -1.20
N ASP A 181 -1.46 8.96 -0.67
CA ASP A 181 -0.11 8.70 -1.13
C ASP A 181 0.32 7.25 -0.86
N ALA A 182 -0.06 6.69 0.29
CA ALA A 182 0.15 5.26 0.58
C ALA A 182 -0.66 4.36 -0.37
N MET A 183 -1.91 4.73 -0.69
CA MET A 183 -2.76 3.99 -1.62
C MET A 183 -2.21 4.00 -3.05
N PHE A 184 -1.65 5.12 -3.51
CA PHE A 184 -1.09 5.27 -4.85
C PHE A 184 0.38 4.84 -4.96
N ALA A 185 1.12 4.66 -3.88
CA ALA A 185 2.54 4.27 -3.91
C ALA A 185 2.83 3.03 -4.79
N PRO A 186 2.03 1.94 -4.77
CA PRO A 186 2.25 0.83 -5.69
C PRO A 186 2.00 1.17 -7.18
N ALA A 187 1.19 2.18 -7.49
CA ALA A 187 1.05 2.66 -8.88
C ALA A 187 2.30 3.45 -9.29
N VAL A 188 2.86 4.26 -8.39
CA VAL A 188 4.14 4.96 -8.60
C VAL A 188 5.25 3.97 -8.92
N THR A 189 5.39 2.91 -8.12
CA THR A 189 6.42 1.89 -8.37
C THR A 189 6.24 1.20 -9.71
N ARG A 190 5.00 0.85 -10.10
CA ARG A 190 4.70 0.29 -11.42
C ARG A 190 5.09 1.24 -12.56
N PHE A 191 4.75 2.52 -12.44
CA PHE A 191 5.08 3.50 -13.46
C PHE A 191 6.59 3.63 -13.68
N ILE A 192 7.37 3.48 -12.61
CA ILE A 192 8.84 3.48 -12.69
C ILE A 192 9.36 2.16 -13.26
N THR A 193 8.85 1.01 -12.80
CA THR A 193 9.26 -0.32 -13.30
C THR A 193 9.04 -0.46 -14.80
N TYR A 194 7.90 0.02 -15.31
CA TYR A 194 7.49 -0.15 -16.72
C TYR A 194 7.75 1.07 -17.59
N ASP A 195 8.53 2.04 -17.10
CA ASP A 195 8.95 3.24 -17.83
C ASP A 195 7.77 4.02 -18.45
N VAL A 196 6.70 4.19 -17.65
CA VAL A 196 5.50 4.91 -18.09
C VAL A 196 5.83 6.37 -18.38
N ALA A 197 5.47 6.85 -19.57
CA ALA A 197 5.67 8.24 -19.94
C ALA A 197 4.76 9.16 -19.12
N LEU A 198 5.34 10.05 -18.32
CA LEU A 198 4.66 11.00 -17.45
C LEU A 198 5.05 12.43 -17.77
N ASP A 199 4.12 13.37 -17.59
CA ASP A 199 4.46 14.80 -17.55
C ASP A 199 5.32 15.16 -16.33
N ALA A 200 5.85 16.39 -16.32
CA ALA A 200 6.76 16.85 -15.27
C ALA A 200 6.13 16.85 -13.87
N VAL A 201 4.82 17.15 -13.75
CA VAL A 201 4.12 17.20 -12.45
C VAL A 201 3.99 15.80 -11.87
N CYS A 202 3.50 14.85 -12.67
CA CYS A 202 3.35 13.46 -12.23
C CYS A 202 4.69 12.77 -11.97
N ARG A 203 5.72 13.10 -12.75
CA ARG A 203 7.08 12.61 -12.51
C ARG A 203 7.63 13.13 -11.18
N ALA A 204 7.51 14.43 -10.92
CA ALA A 204 7.93 15.02 -9.66
C ALA A 204 7.20 14.39 -8.45
N TYR A 205 5.91 14.07 -8.61
CA TYR A 205 5.17 13.33 -7.59
C TYR A 205 5.74 11.91 -7.36
N CYS A 206 6.03 11.17 -8.43
CA CYS A 206 6.66 9.86 -8.32
C CYS A 206 8.00 9.95 -7.57
N ASP A 207 8.84 10.92 -7.93
CA ASP A 207 10.13 11.14 -7.28
C ASP A 207 9.95 11.45 -5.79
N GLN A 208 8.95 12.28 -5.45
CA GLN A 208 8.62 12.65 -4.08
C GLN A 208 8.15 11.44 -3.25
N VAL A 209 7.28 10.60 -3.81
CA VAL A 209 6.82 9.36 -3.13
C VAL A 209 7.97 8.40 -2.92
N MET A 210 8.83 8.20 -3.93
CA MET A 210 10.00 7.31 -3.82
C MET A 210 11.05 7.83 -2.84
N ALA A 211 11.10 9.15 -2.59
CA ALA A 211 12.00 9.76 -1.61
C ALA A 211 11.51 9.59 -0.16
N LEU A 212 10.26 9.21 0.08
CA LEU A 212 9.75 8.94 1.43
C LEU A 212 10.57 7.84 2.11
N GLU A 213 10.98 8.08 3.35
CA GLU A 213 11.78 7.11 4.12
C GLU A 213 11.09 5.74 4.22
N PRO A 214 9.77 5.64 4.54
CA PRO A 214 9.09 4.33 4.55
C PRO A 214 9.07 3.64 3.19
N VAL A 215 8.96 4.38 2.08
CA VAL A 215 8.99 3.79 0.75
C VAL A 215 10.38 3.23 0.44
N ARG A 216 11.44 3.97 0.77
CA ARG A 216 12.82 3.50 0.61
C ARG A 216 13.12 2.26 1.46
N GLU A 217 12.64 2.25 2.71
CA GLU A 217 12.75 1.09 3.62
C GLU A 217 12.07 -0.14 2.99
N TRP A 218 10.84 0.02 2.49
CA TRP A 218 10.10 -1.05 1.82
C TRP A 218 10.83 -1.58 0.59
N VAL A 219 11.28 -0.69 -0.29
CA VAL A 219 12.00 -1.06 -1.52
C VAL A 219 13.33 -1.76 -1.20
N ALA A 220 14.09 -1.24 -0.24
CA ALA A 220 15.34 -1.86 0.17
C ALA A 220 15.13 -3.30 0.70
N ALA A 221 14.08 -3.52 1.48
CA ALA A 221 13.73 -4.86 1.96
C ALA A 221 13.25 -5.78 0.82
N ALA A 222 12.46 -5.26 -0.13
CA ALA A 222 12.03 -6.02 -1.31
C ALA A 222 13.21 -6.50 -2.17
N LEU A 223 14.24 -5.68 -2.32
CA LEU A 223 15.44 -6.05 -3.10
C LEU A 223 16.23 -7.21 -2.45
N LEU A 224 16.05 -7.44 -1.15
CA LEU A 224 16.73 -8.52 -0.40
C LEU A 224 15.92 -9.82 -0.38
N GLU A 225 14.65 -9.81 -0.81
CA GLU A 225 13.84 -11.05 -0.87
C GLU A 225 14.48 -12.04 -1.85
N PRO A 226 14.69 -13.32 -1.43
CA PRO A 226 15.34 -14.31 -2.30
C PRO A 226 14.42 -14.84 -3.41
N GLU A 227 13.10 -14.84 -3.14
CA GLU A 227 12.12 -15.51 -4.00
C GLU A 227 11.81 -14.68 -5.25
N ALA A 228 11.61 -15.39 -6.36
CA ALA A 228 11.02 -14.88 -7.59
C ALA A 228 9.73 -15.68 -7.89
N ILE A 229 8.66 -14.98 -8.28
CA ILE A 229 7.43 -15.59 -8.74
C ILE A 229 7.46 -15.56 -10.26
N ALA A 230 7.76 -16.71 -10.88
CA ALA A 230 8.00 -16.81 -12.32
C ALA A 230 6.86 -16.22 -13.16
N GLU A 231 5.60 -16.37 -12.72
CA GLU A 231 4.42 -15.84 -13.41
C GLU A 231 4.32 -14.29 -13.38
N LEU A 232 5.09 -13.63 -12.52
CA LEU A 232 5.15 -12.16 -12.41
C LEU A 232 6.45 -11.58 -12.97
N GLU A 233 7.38 -12.43 -13.37
CA GLU A 233 8.52 -12.03 -14.17
C GLU A 233 8.04 -11.86 -15.61
N ALA A 234 8.05 -10.63 -16.11
CA ALA A 234 7.60 -10.37 -17.48
C ALA A 234 8.61 -10.99 -18.44
N GLU A 235 8.18 -12.02 -19.16
CA GLU A 235 8.88 -12.53 -20.32
C GLU A 235 8.53 -11.67 -21.55
N PHE A 236 9.53 -11.07 -22.17
CA PHE A 236 9.42 -10.25 -23.39
C PHE A 236 10.14 -10.89 -24.56
#